data_bd71103b0feae40a029a01117c1b340f
#
_entry.id   bd71103b0feae40a029a01117c1b340f
#
_cell.length_a   1.000
_cell.length_b   1.000
_cell.length_c   1.000
_cell.angle_alpha   90.00
_cell.angle_beta   90.00
_cell.angle_gamma   90.00
#
_symmetry.space_group_name_H-M   'P 1'
#
loop_
_entity.id
_entity.type
_entity.pdbx_description
1 polymer ?
#
loop_
_entity_poly.entity_id
_entity_poly.type
_entity_poly.pdbx_seq_one_letter_code
_entity_poly.pdbx_strand_id
1 'polypeptide(L)'
;VDDLLLANPGLTSLLQPGQVISIPAPRAQTAPATPTPAALRMASPACYPRPDQTQTCFFVLENPGAETLENVAIQVAFADGDSVRTRLLFLPLDILPPHSRMPAFDTFPIFAQGNAFEVYVLSALRLSPDDPRYLPATLHRLQIVIAPSERFASVSGEVYLPPSSAAASLIWIAATAYDSLDRAVGFRRWEANTPLAPGEHLPFQFSLGSFAPMARVELLVEARR
;
A
#
# COMPACT_ATOMS: atom_id res chain seq x y z
N VAL A 1 -15.84 -17.49 25.26
CA VAL A 1 -15.95 -18.83 25.87
C VAL A 1 -16.65 -18.71 27.22
N ASP A 2 -16.29 -17.78 28.09
CA ASP A 2 -16.79 -17.65 29.45
C ASP A 2 -18.31 -17.40 29.52
N ASP A 3 -18.84 -16.54 28.64
CA ASP A 3 -20.28 -16.27 28.58
C ASP A 3 -21.10 -17.51 28.15
N LEU A 4 -20.53 -18.37 27.30
CA LEU A 4 -21.16 -19.62 26.90
C LEU A 4 -21.20 -20.60 28.08
N LEU A 5 -20.12 -20.71 28.85
CA LEU A 5 -20.07 -21.56 30.04
C LEU A 5 -21.02 -21.07 31.14
N LEU A 6 -21.10 -19.73 31.35
CA LEU A 6 -22.04 -19.13 32.29
C LEU A 6 -23.52 -19.39 31.89
N ALA A 7 -23.82 -19.36 30.61
CA ALA A 7 -25.18 -19.64 30.12
C ALA A 7 -25.55 -21.14 30.15
N ASN A 8 -24.55 -22.01 30.38
CA ASN A 8 -24.72 -23.48 30.34
C ASN A 8 -23.95 -24.14 31.53
N PRO A 9 -24.38 -23.97 32.76
CA PRO A 9 -23.62 -24.40 33.97
C PRO A 9 -23.40 -25.95 34.05
N GLY A 10 -24.06 -26.73 33.19
CA GLY A 10 -23.88 -28.16 33.08
C GLY A 10 -23.04 -28.64 31.91
N LEU A 11 -22.40 -27.70 31.19
CA LEU A 11 -21.62 -28.05 30.00
C LEU A 11 -20.30 -28.73 30.41
N THR A 12 -20.10 -29.97 29.98
CA THR A 12 -18.83 -30.68 30.13
C THR A 12 -17.95 -30.44 28.91
N SER A 13 -16.68 -30.79 28.97
CA SER A 13 -15.72 -30.63 27.87
C SER A 13 -16.03 -31.45 26.63
N LEU A 14 -16.97 -32.38 26.72
CA LEU A 14 -17.44 -33.24 25.61
C LEU A 14 -18.92 -32.98 25.38
N LEU A 15 -19.25 -32.46 24.20
CA LEU A 15 -20.64 -32.29 23.76
C LEU A 15 -21.20 -33.63 23.29
N GLN A 16 -22.41 -33.93 23.70
CA GLN A 16 -23.13 -35.16 23.25
C GLN A 16 -24.12 -34.84 22.15
N PRO A 17 -24.31 -35.75 21.19
CA PRO A 17 -25.36 -35.61 20.17
C PRO A 17 -26.76 -35.42 20.82
N GLY A 18 -27.44 -34.33 20.41
CA GLY A 18 -28.78 -33.99 20.92
C GLY A 18 -28.74 -33.08 22.17
N GLN A 19 -27.59 -32.71 22.68
CA GLN A 19 -27.47 -31.76 23.79
C GLN A 19 -27.89 -30.36 23.33
N VAL A 20 -28.82 -29.74 24.04
CA VAL A 20 -29.23 -28.35 23.80
C VAL A 20 -28.29 -27.41 24.50
N ILE A 21 -27.76 -26.45 23.74
CA ILE A 21 -26.85 -25.40 24.26
C ILE A 21 -27.56 -24.07 24.15
N SER A 22 -27.62 -23.31 25.24
CA SER A 22 -28.06 -21.92 25.25
C SER A 22 -26.96 -21.02 24.76
N ILE A 23 -27.18 -20.37 23.60
CA ILE A 23 -26.26 -19.35 23.10
C ILE A 23 -26.63 -18.02 23.77
N PRO A 24 -25.78 -17.41 24.62
CA PRO A 24 -26.09 -16.13 25.22
C PRO A 24 -26.25 -15.08 24.13
N ALA A 25 -27.26 -14.23 24.27
CA ALA A 25 -27.40 -13.08 23.37
C ALA A 25 -26.10 -12.28 23.40
N PRO A 26 -25.60 -11.81 22.25
CA PRO A 26 -24.42 -10.96 22.22
C PRO A 26 -24.69 -9.78 23.15
N ARG A 27 -23.84 -9.59 24.16
CA ARG A 27 -23.87 -8.35 24.93
C ARG A 27 -23.80 -7.25 23.88
N ALA A 28 -24.65 -6.22 24.03
CA ALA A 28 -24.54 -5.01 23.22
C ALA A 28 -23.19 -4.34 23.55
N GLN A 29 -22.12 -4.93 23.05
CA GLN A 29 -20.86 -4.21 22.94
C GLN A 29 -21.16 -3.12 21.94
N THR A 30 -21.08 -1.87 22.38
CA THR A 30 -20.91 -0.76 21.46
C THR A 30 -19.71 -1.17 20.62
N ALA A 31 -19.97 -1.66 19.40
CA ALA A 31 -18.89 -2.02 18.48
C ALA A 31 -17.98 -0.79 18.44
N PRO A 32 -16.68 -0.95 18.66
CA PRO A 32 -15.77 0.19 18.53
C PRO A 32 -16.04 0.80 17.16
N ALA A 33 -16.30 2.10 17.12
CA ALA A 33 -16.59 2.78 15.87
C ALA A 33 -15.47 2.45 14.90
N THR A 34 -15.82 1.91 13.73
CA THR A 34 -14.85 1.67 12.67
C THR A 34 -14.19 3.01 12.38
N PRO A 35 -12.85 3.12 12.49
CA PRO A 35 -12.18 4.39 12.26
C PRO A 35 -12.49 4.86 10.84
N THR A 36 -12.95 6.09 10.71
CA THR A 36 -13.16 6.71 9.39
C THR A 36 -11.80 6.86 8.72
N PRO A 37 -11.62 6.37 7.47
CA PRO A 37 -10.38 6.55 6.74
C PRO A 37 -9.97 8.02 6.66
N ALA A 38 -8.67 8.29 6.76
CA ALA A 38 -8.15 9.64 6.54
C ALA A 38 -8.45 10.08 5.10
N ALA A 39 -8.63 11.38 4.91
CA ALA A 39 -8.87 11.93 3.58
C ALA A 39 -7.62 11.78 2.71
N LEU A 40 -7.78 11.19 1.53
CA LEU A 40 -6.77 11.07 0.49
C LEU A 40 -7.22 11.88 -0.74
N ARG A 41 -6.25 12.41 -1.48
CA ARG A 41 -6.50 12.90 -2.84
C ARG A 41 -6.15 11.78 -3.82
N MET A 42 -6.92 11.70 -4.90
CA MET A 42 -6.68 10.72 -5.95
C MET A 42 -6.70 11.41 -7.30
N ALA A 43 -5.67 11.16 -8.09
CA ALA A 43 -5.62 11.59 -9.48
C ALA A 43 -6.46 10.64 -10.36
N SER A 44 -6.86 11.11 -11.55
CA SER A 44 -7.49 10.24 -12.54
C SER A 44 -6.58 9.06 -12.87
N PRO A 45 -7.11 7.83 -12.97
CA PRO A 45 -6.32 6.65 -13.28
C PRO A 45 -5.61 6.77 -14.63
N ALA A 46 -4.36 6.33 -14.69
CA ALA A 46 -3.60 6.22 -15.94
C ALA A 46 -3.45 4.74 -16.31
N CYS A 47 -3.97 4.35 -17.49
CA CYS A 47 -3.97 2.97 -17.95
C CYS A 47 -3.14 2.81 -19.21
N TYR A 48 -2.36 1.72 -19.27
CA TYR A 48 -1.43 1.43 -20.37
C TYR A 48 -1.70 0.03 -20.92
N PRO A 49 -2.03 -0.08 -22.23
CA PRO A 49 -2.26 -1.36 -22.89
C PRO A 49 -1.03 -2.28 -22.81
N ARG A 50 -1.30 -3.58 -22.71
CA ARG A 50 -0.32 -4.67 -22.74
C ARG A 50 -0.57 -5.57 -23.96
N PRO A 51 0.46 -6.33 -24.41
CA PRO A 51 0.31 -7.24 -25.57
C PRO A 51 -0.71 -8.35 -25.38
N ASP A 52 -1.02 -8.72 -24.12
CA ASP A 52 -1.95 -9.79 -23.76
C ASP A 52 -3.43 -9.36 -23.70
N GLN A 53 -3.79 -8.26 -24.33
CA GLN A 53 -5.14 -7.67 -24.34
C GLN A 53 -5.62 -7.22 -22.94
N THR A 54 -4.68 -7.00 -22.05
CA THR A 54 -4.94 -6.36 -20.74
C THR A 54 -4.34 -4.96 -20.71
N GLN A 55 -4.57 -4.24 -19.64
CA GLN A 55 -3.96 -2.92 -19.39
C GLN A 55 -3.54 -2.83 -17.91
N THR A 56 -2.38 -2.22 -17.68
CA THR A 56 -1.97 -1.86 -16.32
C THR A 56 -2.48 -0.47 -16.02
N CYS A 57 -3.23 -0.33 -14.92
CA CYS A 57 -3.78 0.95 -14.47
C CYS A 57 -3.16 1.36 -13.13
N PHE A 58 -2.73 2.61 -13.04
CA PHE A 58 -2.19 3.23 -11.85
C PHE A 58 -3.20 4.19 -11.23
N PHE A 59 -3.46 4.05 -9.94
CA PHE A 59 -4.32 4.90 -9.12
C PHE A 59 -3.42 5.64 -8.13
N VAL A 60 -3.02 6.86 -8.45
CA VAL A 60 -2.12 7.65 -7.61
C VAL A 60 -2.90 8.20 -6.43
N LEU A 61 -2.50 7.83 -5.21
CA LEU A 61 -3.05 8.29 -3.95
C LEU A 61 -2.05 9.27 -3.32
N GLU A 62 -2.53 10.42 -2.92
CA GLU A 62 -1.76 11.47 -2.24
C GLU A 62 -2.27 11.63 -0.80
N ASN A 63 -1.37 11.69 0.14
CA ASN A 63 -1.65 12.07 1.52
C ASN A 63 -1.50 13.61 1.66
N PRO A 64 -2.59 14.39 1.69
CA PRO A 64 -2.50 15.84 1.85
C PRO A 64 -2.27 16.27 3.30
N GLY A 65 -2.34 15.32 4.24
CA GLY A 65 -2.25 15.56 5.68
C GLY A 65 -0.82 15.69 6.17
N ALA A 66 -0.70 16.07 7.45
CA ALA A 66 0.58 16.21 8.16
C ALA A 66 1.00 14.93 8.91
N GLU A 67 0.14 13.91 8.94
CA GLU A 67 0.39 12.64 9.62
C GLU A 67 0.69 11.54 8.60
N THR A 68 1.57 10.62 8.93
CA THR A 68 1.77 9.40 8.13
C THR A 68 0.50 8.55 8.18
N LEU A 69 0.12 7.98 7.06
CA LEU A 69 -0.97 7.01 6.97
C LEU A 69 -0.41 5.60 6.82
N GLU A 70 -1.11 4.62 7.41
CA GLU A 70 -0.79 3.19 7.25
C GLU A 70 -1.99 2.41 6.70
N ASN A 71 -1.72 1.20 6.18
CA ASN A 71 -2.75 0.29 5.67
C ASN A 71 -3.69 0.96 4.65
N VAL A 72 -3.12 1.74 3.73
CA VAL A 72 -3.90 2.40 2.70
C VAL A 72 -4.37 1.37 1.69
N ALA A 73 -5.70 1.23 1.60
CA ALA A 73 -6.37 0.30 0.69
C ALA A 73 -7.53 0.98 -0.03
N ILE A 74 -7.67 0.68 -1.31
CA ILE A 74 -8.78 1.12 -2.15
C ILE A 74 -9.51 -0.06 -2.76
N GLN A 75 -10.80 0.10 -2.96
CA GLN A 75 -11.61 -0.78 -3.79
C GLN A 75 -11.85 -0.08 -5.12
N VAL A 76 -11.54 -0.77 -6.20
CA VAL A 76 -11.79 -0.31 -7.57
C VAL A 76 -12.91 -1.16 -8.15
N ALA A 77 -14.04 -0.54 -8.48
CA ALA A 77 -15.14 -1.16 -9.21
C ALA A 77 -15.05 -0.80 -10.69
N PHE A 78 -15.33 -1.74 -11.57
CA PHE A 78 -15.29 -1.58 -13.02
C PHE A 78 -16.32 -2.50 -13.70
N ALA A 79 -16.82 -2.07 -14.86
CA ALA A 79 -17.71 -2.87 -15.68
C ALA A 79 -16.93 -3.98 -16.41
N ASP A 80 -17.49 -5.21 -16.41
CA ASP A 80 -16.99 -6.35 -17.17
C ASP A 80 -18.17 -7.03 -17.86
N GLY A 81 -18.46 -6.61 -19.09
CA GLY A 81 -19.71 -6.91 -19.76
C GLY A 81 -20.91 -6.31 -19.03
N ASP A 82 -21.93 -7.13 -18.75
CA ASP A 82 -23.13 -6.72 -18.02
C ASP A 82 -22.99 -6.79 -16.48
N SER A 83 -21.80 -7.10 -15.99
CA SER A 83 -21.52 -7.22 -14.55
C SER A 83 -20.57 -6.16 -14.06
N VAL A 84 -20.67 -5.82 -12.76
CA VAL A 84 -19.69 -4.99 -12.07
C VAL A 84 -18.76 -5.91 -11.27
N ARG A 85 -17.47 -5.77 -11.50
CA ARG A 85 -16.42 -6.44 -10.71
C ARG A 85 -15.69 -5.46 -9.82
N THR A 86 -15.13 -5.98 -8.75
CA THR A 86 -14.32 -5.19 -7.82
C THR A 86 -12.93 -5.79 -7.65
N ARG A 87 -11.95 -4.92 -7.42
CA ARG A 87 -10.58 -5.27 -7.03
C ARG A 87 -10.21 -4.51 -5.75
N LEU A 88 -9.55 -5.19 -4.84
CA LEU A 88 -8.94 -4.58 -3.67
C LEU A 88 -7.47 -4.34 -3.98
N LEU A 89 -7.03 -3.08 -3.88
CA LEU A 89 -5.66 -2.67 -4.14
C LEU A 89 -5.05 -2.06 -2.88
N PHE A 90 -3.78 -2.38 -2.66
CA PHE A 90 -2.96 -1.84 -1.59
C PHE A 90 -1.82 -1.00 -2.16
N LEU A 91 -1.34 -0.06 -1.38
CA LEU A 91 -0.09 0.60 -1.72
C LEU A 91 1.09 -0.38 -1.62
N PRO A 92 2.14 -0.19 -2.42
CA PRO A 92 3.33 -1.03 -2.40
C PRO A 92 4.18 -0.93 -1.13
N LEU A 93 4.07 0.19 -0.39
CA LEU A 93 4.54 0.34 0.99
C LEU A 93 3.34 0.33 1.92
N ASP A 94 3.55 -0.06 3.18
CA ASP A 94 2.48 -0.05 4.17
C ASP A 94 2.22 1.33 4.74
N ILE A 95 3.16 2.27 4.55
CA ILE A 95 3.00 3.67 4.95
C ILE A 95 2.95 4.62 3.74
N LEU A 96 2.19 5.70 3.90
CA LEU A 96 2.16 6.85 3.01
C LEU A 96 2.50 8.10 3.83
N PRO A 97 3.76 8.60 3.74
CA PRO A 97 4.21 9.75 4.50
C PRO A 97 3.39 11.02 4.25
N PRO A 98 3.48 12.04 5.13
CA PRO A 98 2.86 13.35 4.89
C PRO A 98 3.28 13.94 3.55
N HIS A 99 2.33 14.58 2.87
CA HIS A 99 2.55 15.30 1.60
C HIS A 99 3.24 14.46 0.50
N SER A 100 3.13 13.14 0.59
CA SER A 100 3.67 12.21 -0.39
C SER A 100 2.56 11.53 -1.19
N ARG A 101 2.95 10.90 -2.29
CA ARG A 101 2.05 10.15 -3.16
C ARG A 101 2.66 8.86 -3.65
N MET A 102 1.82 7.89 -3.91
CA MET A 102 2.24 6.57 -4.39
C MET A 102 1.08 5.91 -5.17
N PRO A 103 1.34 5.17 -6.25
CA PRO A 103 0.30 4.45 -6.95
C PRO A 103 -0.03 3.12 -6.29
N ALA A 104 -1.33 2.84 -6.13
CA ALA A 104 -1.84 1.48 -6.17
C ALA A 104 -2.03 1.10 -7.64
N PHE A 105 -1.79 -0.16 -8.03
CA PHE A 105 -1.93 -0.57 -9.42
C PHE A 105 -2.30 -2.05 -9.54
N ASP A 106 -2.95 -2.38 -10.66
CA ASP A 106 -3.26 -3.75 -11.04
C ASP A 106 -3.44 -3.84 -12.56
N THR A 107 -3.61 -5.05 -13.04
CA THR A 107 -3.90 -5.36 -14.43
C THR A 107 -5.39 -5.62 -14.62
N PHE A 108 -5.99 -4.93 -15.58
CA PHE A 108 -7.41 -4.98 -15.90
C PHE A 108 -7.62 -5.43 -17.36
N PRO A 109 -8.79 -5.96 -17.71
CA PRO A 109 -9.18 -6.11 -19.10
C PRO A 109 -9.20 -4.76 -19.83
N ILE A 110 -9.01 -4.75 -21.15
CA ILE A 110 -9.29 -3.55 -21.96
C ILE A 110 -10.80 -3.44 -22.15
N PHE A 111 -11.39 -2.30 -21.77
CA PHE A 111 -12.83 -2.08 -21.86
C PHE A 111 -13.24 -1.45 -23.19
N ALA A 112 -14.24 -2.02 -23.85
CA ALA A 112 -14.71 -1.55 -25.15
C ALA A 112 -15.32 -0.13 -25.12
N GLN A 113 -15.86 0.28 -23.97
CA GLN A 113 -16.52 1.59 -23.76
C GLN A 113 -15.67 2.61 -23.05
N GLY A 114 -14.35 2.35 -22.92
CA GLY A 114 -13.43 3.19 -22.15
C GLY A 114 -13.34 2.78 -20.67
N ASN A 115 -12.38 3.37 -19.97
CA ASN A 115 -12.07 3.03 -18.59
C ASN A 115 -12.96 3.82 -17.62
N ALA A 116 -14.09 3.26 -17.22
CA ALA A 116 -14.90 3.80 -16.12
C ALA A 116 -14.57 3.03 -14.83
N PHE A 117 -13.83 3.66 -13.94
CA PHE A 117 -13.55 3.13 -12.60
C PHE A 117 -14.27 3.96 -11.54
N GLU A 118 -14.92 3.27 -10.62
CA GLU A 118 -15.36 3.85 -9.35
C GLU A 118 -14.38 3.41 -8.27
N VAL A 119 -13.82 4.36 -7.53
CA VAL A 119 -12.77 4.08 -6.55
C VAL A 119 -13.20 4.56 -5.17
N TYR A 120 -13.12 3.65 -4.21
CA TYR A 120 -13.48 3.89 -2.82
C TYR A 120 -12.29 3.64 -1.92
N VAL A 121 -11.98 4.58 -1.01
CA VAL A 121 -10.98 4.38 0.03
C VAL A 121 -11.60 3.50 1.11
N LEU A 122 -11.04 2.30 1.32
CA LEU A 122 -11.52 1.37 2.35
C LEU A 122 -10.77 1.56 3.67
N SER A 123 -9.47 1.85 3.58
CA SER A 123 -8.61 2.05 4.74
C SER A 123 -7.57 3.11 4.45
N ALA A 124 -7.31 3.96 5.43
CA ALA A 124 -6.20 4.90 5.51
C ALA A 124 -6.12 5.33 6.98
N LEU A 125 -5.34 4.62 7.77
CA LEU A 125 -5.26 4.82 9.21
C LEU A 125 -4.14 5.80 9.53
N ARG A 126 -4.38 6.72 10.48
CA ARG A 126 -3.31 7.59 10.98
C ARG A 126 -2.36 6.78 11.82
N LEU A 127 -1.07 6.88 11.48
CA LEU A 127 0.00 6.24 12.23
C LEU A 127 0.44 7.18 13.37
N SER A 128 0.59 6.63 14.58
CA SER A 128 1.18 7.39 15.68
C SER A 128 2.64 7.75 15.33
N PRO A 129 3.08 9.00 15.58
CA PRO A 129 4.48 9.39 15.35
C PRO A 129 5.50 8.54 16.12
N ASP A 130 5.09 7.99 17.26
CA ASP A 130 5.92 7.17 18.15
C ASP A 130 5.73 5.66 17.92
N ASP A 131 5.11 5.25 16.80
CA ASP A 131 4.90 3.83 16.52
C ASP A 131 6.24 3.11 16.31
N PRO A 132 6.59 2.15 17.18
CA PRO A 132 7.91 1.52 17.17
C PRO A 132 8.13 0.55 16.00
N ARG A 133 7.10 0.24 15.23
CA ARG A 133 7.19 -0.66 14.06
C ARG A 133 7.97 -0.03 12.92
N TYR A 134 7.82 1.29 12.73
CA TYR A 134 8.42 2.04 11.63
C TYR A 134 9.58 2.88 12.11
N LEU A 135 10.63 2.89 11.32
CA LEU A 135 11.89 3.54 11.66
C LEU A 135 12.14 4.76 10.77
N PRO A 136 12.81 5.82 11.28
CA PRO A 136 12.99 7.08 10.56
C PRO A 136 14.11 6.98 9.52
N ALA A 137 14.00 6.05 8.57
CA ALA A 137 14.95 5.90 7.48
C ALA A 137 14.85 7.06 6.47
N THR A 138 16.00 7.47 5.92
CA THR A 138 16.09 8.51 4.90
C THR A 138 16.93 8.06 3.72
N LEU A 139 16.66 8.65 2.53
CA LEU A 139 17.42 8.39 1.31
C LEU A 139 18.52 9.45 1.12
N HIS A 140 19.74 9.00 0.89
CA HIS A 140 20.91 9.85 0.69
C HIS A 140 21.60 9.55 -0.63
N ARG A 141 22.38 10.51 -1.16
CA ARG A 141 23.22 10.37 -2.36
C ARG A 141 22.47 9.82 -3.57
N LEU A 142 21.20 10.24 -3.71
CA LEU A 142 20.33 9.77 -4.79
C LEU A 142 20.89 10.19 -6.15
N GLN A 143 20.97 9.23 -7.06
CA GLN A 143 21.25 9.42 -8.47
C GLN A 143 20.14 8.74 -9.29
N ILE A 144 19.48 9.53 -10.11
CA ILE A 144 18.44 9.06 -11.03
C ILE A 144 18.88 9.46 -12.43
N VAL A 145 19.16 8.47 -13.26
CA VAL A 145 19.57 8.68 -14.64
C VAL A 145 18.49 8.09 -15.56
N ILE A 146 17.70 8.96 -16.18
CA ILE A 146 16.72 8.57 -17.20
C ILE A 146 17.44 8.33 -18.51
N ALA A 147 17.24 7.16 -19.11
CA ALA A 147 17.85 6.80 -20.39
C ALA A 147 17.29 7.68 -21.53
N PRO A 148 18.04 7.85 -22.65
CA PRO A 148 17.56 8.64 -23.79
C PRO A 148 16.24 8.16 -24.42
N SER A 149 15.88 6.89 -24.20
CA SER A 149 14.57 6.35 -24.60
C SER A 149 13.41 6.82 -23.74
N GLU A 150 13.69 7.47 -22.59
CA GLU A 150 12.74 7.88 -21.58
C GLU A 150 11.85 6.74 -21.01
N ARG A 151 12.21 5.48 -21.31
CA ARG A 151 11.47 4.28 -20.89
C ARG A 151 12.12 3.51 -19.76
N PHE A 152 13.35 3.88 -19.41
CA PHE A 152 14.11 3.26 -18.35
C PHE A 152 14.86 4.33 -17.54
N ALA A 153 14.96 4.11 -16.25
CA ALA A 153 15.82 4.88 -15.37
C ALA A 153 16.70 3.93 -14.54
N SER A 154 17.96 4.32 -14.35
CA SER A 154 18.82 3.75 -13.31
C SER A 154 18.67 4.59 -12.06
N VAL A 155 18.36 3.94 -10.94
CA VAL A 155 18.17 4.56 -9.64
C VAL A 155 19.19 3.97 -8.68
N SER A 156 19.99 4.80 -8.03
CA SER A 156 20.95 4.39 -7.01
C SER A 156 21.02 5.40 -5.87
N GLY A 157 21.53 4.98 -4.73
CA GLY A 157 21.64 5.80 -3.54
C GLY A 157 21.98 4.97 -2.31
N GLU A 158 21.71 5.55 -1.16
CA GLU A 158 21.90 4.92 0.14
C GLU A 158 20.67 5.14 1.02
N VAL A 159 20.27 4.09 1.75
CA VAL A 159 19.33 4.23 2.87
C VAL A 159 20.15 4.47 4.12
N TYR A 160 19.83 5.51 4.85
CA TYR A 160 20.45 5.84 6.13
C TYR A 160 19.48 5.66 7.28
N LEU A 161 19.96 5.07 8.36
CA LEU A 161 19.21 4.90 9.60
C LEU A 161 19.91 5.71 10.72
N PRO A 162 19.21 6.65 11.39
CA PRO A 162 19.82 7.46 12.44
C PRO A 162 20.39 6.63 13.60
N PRO A 163 21.47 7.08 14.28
CA PRO A 163 22.08 6.34 15.40
C PRO A 163 21.14 6.13 16.58
N SER A 164 20.13 6.99 16.74
CA SER A 164 19.11 6.88 17.81
C SER A 164 17.98 5.89 17.47
N SER A 165 17.99 5.31 16.27
CA SER A 165 16.97 4.34 15.83
C SER A 165 17.23 2.95 16.41
N ALA A 166 16.30 2.04 16.21
CA ALA A 166 16.55 0.60 16.30
C ALA A 166 17.12 0.07 14.98
N ALA A 167 17.66 -1.15 14.97
CA ALA A 167 18.05 -1.83 13.74
C ALA A 167 16.81 -2.15 12.88
N ALA A 168 16.94 -1.95 11.56
CA ALA A 168 15.92 -2.33 10.60
C ALA A 168 16.16 -3.76 10.11
N SER A 169 15.12 -4.59 10.13
CA SER A 169 15.13 -5.94 9.54
C SER A 169 14.50 -5.95 8.14
N LEU A 170 13.68 -4.96 7.83
CA LEU A 170 12.99 -4.81 6.56
C LEU A 170 13.19 -3.39 6.04
N ILE A 171 13.60 -3.27 4.78
CA ILE A 171 13.74 -1.98 4.10
C ILE A 171 13.15 -2.11 2.71
N TRP A 172 12.17 -1.27 2.41
CA TRP A 172 11.58 -1.15 1.10
C TRP A 172 11.76 0.25 0.53
N ILE A 173 12.01 0.31 -0.77
CA ILE A 173 12.02 1.57 -1.53
C ILE A 173 10.99 1.44 -2.64
N ALA A 174 10.01 2.34 -2.65
CA ALA A 174 9.05 2.49 -3.72
C ALA A 174 9.53 3.58 -4.69
N ALA A 175 9.71 3.23 -5.95
CA ALA A 175 10.05 4.16 -7.01
C ALA A 175 8.89 4.28 -8.00
N THR A 176 8.37 5.49 -8.20
CA THR A 176 7.31 5.79 -9.15
C THR A 176 7.84 6.69 -10.25
N ALA A 177 7.70 6.26 -11.50
CA ALA A 177 7.97 7.09 -12.67
C ALA A 177 6.71 7.88 -13.06
N TYR A 178 6.89 9.18 -13.33
CA TYR A 178 5.83 10.08 -13.80
C TYR A 178 6.19 10.67 -15.16
N ASP A 179 5.20 10.87 -16.01
CA ASP A 179 5.36 11.59 -17.28
C ASP A 179 5.30 13.13 -17.08
N SER A 180 5.38 13.89 -18.18
CA SER A 180 5.31 15.35 -18.18
C SER A 180 3.93 15.91 -17.79
N LEU A 181 2.88 15.08 -17.79
CA LEU A 181 1.52 15.41 -17.35
C LEU A 181 1.24 14.91 -15.93
N ASP A 182 2.26 14.53 -15.19
CA ASP A 182 2.15 14.08 -13.79
C ASP A 182 1.40 12.76 -13.59
N ARG A 183 1.26 11.94 -14.65
CA ARG A 183 0.63 10.63 -14.59
C ARG A 183 1.68 9.56 -14.28
N ALA A 184 1.34 8.62 -13.41
CA ALA A 184 2.23 7.49 -13.14
C ALA A 184 2.34 6.60 -14.39
N VAL A 185 3.56 6.34 -14.86
CA VAL A 185 3.89 5.56 -16.06
C VAL A 185 4.68 4.30 -15.75
N GLY A 186 5.16 4.14 -14.52
CA GLY A 186 5.92 2.98 -14.09
C GLY A 186 6.10 2.94 -12.58
N PHE A 187 6.34 1.75 -12.08
CA PHE A 187 6.55 1.53 -10.66
C PHE A 187 7.50 0.37 -10.42
N ARG A 188 8.33 0.49 -9.36
CA ARG A 188 9.13 -0.61 -8.83
C ARG A 188 9.29 -0.48 -7.32
N ARG A 189 9.13 -1.61 -6.61
CA ARG A 189 9.58 -1.77 -5.23
C ARG A 189 10.92 -2.50 -5.22
N TRP A 190 11.90 -1.95 -4.53
CA TRP A 190 13.15 -2.59 -4.17
C TRP A 190 13.10 -2.99 -2.70
N GLU A 191 13.66 -4.14 -2.39
CA GLU A 191 13.68 -4.72 -1.05
C GLU A 191 15.11 -5.06 -0.65
N ALA A 192 15.51 -4.70 0.56
CA ALA A 192 16.75 -5.16 1.13
C ALA A 192 16.57 -6.52 1.79
N ASN A 193 17.53 -7.41 1.56
CA ASN A 193 17.59 -8.73 2.19
C ASN A 193 18.56 -8.78 3.38
N THR A 194 19.14 -7.63 3.76
CA THR A 194 20.12 -7.51 4.84
C THR A 194 19.63 -6.49 5.86
N PRO A 195 19.74 -6.77 7.17
CA PRO A 195 19.41 -5.78 8.19
C PRO A 195 20.35 -4.58 8.11
N LEU A 196 19.87 -3.42 8.58
CA LEU A 196 20.61 -2.18 8.67
C LEU A 196 20.72 -1.75 10.13
N ALA A 197 21.95 -1.60 10.63
CA ALA A 197 22.18 -1.15 11.98
C ALA A 197 22.02 0.38 12.12
N PRO A 198 21.72 0.90 13.33
CA PRO A 198 21.66 2.33 13.58
C PRO A 198 22.98 3.02 13.25
N GLY A 199 22.92 4.16 12.57
CA GLY A 199 24.08 4.96 12.13
C GLY A 199 24.73 4.46 10.84
N GLU A 200 24.26 3.38 10.26
CA GLU A 200 24.81 2.81 9.03
C GLU A 200 24.09 3.27 7.77
N HIS A 201 24.76 3.08 6.64
CA HIS A 201 24.26 3.32 5.30
C HIS A 201 24.18 1.99 4.54
N LEU A 202 23.05 1.76 3.88
CA LEU A 202 22.83 0.62 2.99
C LEU A 202 22.76 1.10 1.54
N PRO A 203 23.74 0.80 0.69
CA PRO A 203 23.69 1.17 -0.73
C PRO A 203 22.62 0.35 -1.46
N PHE A 204 21.96 0.98 -2.43
CA PHE A 204 21.02 0.32 -3.32
C PHE A 204 21.22 0.76 -4.77
N GLN A 205 20.87 -0.13 -5.69
CA GLN A 205 20.81 0.15 -7.12
C GLN A 205 19.76 -0.74 -7.77
N PHE A 206 18.94 -0.14 -8.64
CA PHE A 206 17.98 -0.88 -9.45
C PHE A 206 17.61 -0.11 -10.71
N SER A 207 16.98 -0.80 -11.68
CA SER A 207 16.42 -0.19 -12.87
C SER A 207 14.91 -0.08 -12.74
N LEU A 208 14.33 1.02 -13.20
CA LEU A 208 12.89 1.26 -13.27
C LEU A 208 12.48 1.36 -14.74
N GLY A 209 11.53 0.52 -15.16
CA GLY A 209 10.90 0.59 -16.48
C GLY A 209 9.57 1.32 -16.43
N SER A 210 9.11 1.82 -17.60
CA SER A 210 7.82 2.51 -17.72
C SER A 210 7.05 2.13 -18.98
N PHE A 211 5.73 2.27 -18.91
CA PHE A 211 4.79 2.03 -20.02
C PHE A 211 4.74 3.19 -21.02
N ALA A 212 5.13 4.40 -20.60
CA ALA A 212 5.18 5.60 -21.42
C ALA A 212 6.46 6.40 -21.08
N PRO A 213 6.88 7.38 -21.89
CA PRO A 213 8.03 8.23 -21.57
C PRO A 213 7.90 8.82 -20.16
N MET A 214 8.96 8.71 -19.37
CA MET A 214 9.03 9.29 -18.03
C MET A 214 9.80 10.62 -18.03
N ALA A 215 9.30 11.59 -17.28
CA ALA A 215 9.95 12.89 -17.09
C ALA A 215 10.69 12.95 -15.74
N ARG A 216 10.22 12.21 -14.71
CA ARG A 216 10.82 12.18 -13.38
C ARG A 216 10.50 10.90 -12.63
N VAL A 217 11.27 10.66 -11.57
CA VAL A 217 11.07 9.53 -10.65
C VAL A 217 11.01 10.09 -9.22
N GLU A 218 10.02 9.63 -8.47
CA GLU A 218 9.89 9.89 -7.03
C GLU A 218 10.16 8.61 -6.24
N LEU A 219 10.83 8.76 -5.08
CA LEU A 219 11.14 7.63 -4.22
C LEU A 219 10.57 7.87 -2.82
N LEU A 220 10.04 6.79 -2.25
CA LEU A 220 9.68 6.71 -0.83
C LEU A 220 10.41 5.53 -0.20
N VAL A 221 10.78 5.66 1.06
CA VAL A 221 11.43 4.59 1.82
C VAL A 221 10.59 4.23 3.03
N GLU A 222 10.55 2.94 3.31
CA GLU A 222 9.98 2.36 4.51
C GLU A 222 11.01 1.43 5.14
N ALA A 223 11.24 1.58 6.45
CA ALA A 223 12.08 0.68 7.23
C ALA A 223 11.32 0.21 8.47
N ARG A 224 11.47 -1.07 8.82
CA ARG A 224 10.84 -1.69 9.98
C ARG A 224 11.83 -2.50 10.80
N ARG A 225 11.45 -2.72 12.07
CA ARG A 225 12.14 -3.67 12.96
C ARG A 225 12.01 -5.10 12.51
#